data_25d8e60f721b642ecc1a48daf8d0de04
#
_entry.id   25d8e60f721b642ecc1a48daf8d0de04
#
_cell.length_a   1.000
_cell.length_b   1.000
_cell.length_c   1.000
_cell.angle_alpha   90.00
_cell.angle_beta   90.00
_cell.angle_gamma   90.00
#
_symmetry.space_group_name_H-M   'P 1'
#
loop_
_entity.id
_entity.type
_entity.pdbx_description
1 polymer ?
#
loop_
_entity_poly.entity_id
_entity_poly.type
_entity_poly.pdbx_seq_one_letter_code
_entity_poly.pdbx_strand_id
1 'polypeptide(L)'
;MDRQWTVAAAAALLSLENAAIIAGLLFRDHTSFVLLGVLLLKFPLCRALLQLRVGAAAILILWESLTMLVALVNLSLAAPAQLALFVSASAGSTLIALSLPLFSPTTD
;
A
#
# COMPACT_ATOMS: atom_id res chain seq x y z
N MET A 1 18.01 8.94 16.90
CA MET A 1 17.19 7.75 16.64
C MET A 1 16.68 7.79 15.21
N ASP A 2 16.98 6.80 14.44
CA ASP A 2 16.52 6.80 13.08
C ASP A 2 15.05 6.38 12.98
N ARG A 3 14.44 6.69 11.85
CA ARG A 3 13.02 6.44 11.65
C ARG A 3 12.78 5.20 10.80
N GLN A 4 13.69 4.24 10.84
CA GLN A 4 13.52 3.03 10.06
C GLN A 4 12.29 2.23 10.49
N TRP A 5 11.84 2.44 11.73
CA TRP A 5 10.61 1.81 12.18
C TRP A 5 9.39 2.28 11.36
N THR A 6 9.39 3.54 10.87
CA THR A 6 8.28 4.01 10.04
C THR A 6 8.28 3.31 8.69
N VAL A 7 9.46 3.06 8.12
CA VAL A 7 9.57 2.29 6.88
C VAL A 7 9.09 0.86 7.08
N ALA A 8 9.56 0.22 8.16
CA ALA A 8 9.14 -1.16 8.46
C ALA A 8 7.64 -1.24 8.73
N ALA A 9 7.10 -0.28 9.47
CA ALA A 9 5.67 -0.23 9.75
C ALA A 9 4.87 -0.03 8.48
N ALA A 10 5.32 0.85 7.59
CA ALA A 10 4.65 1.09 6.32
C ALA A 10 4.65 -0.18 5.46
N ALA A 11 5.81 -0.83 5.33
CA ALA A 11 5.92 -2.05 4.54
C ALA A 11 5.02 -3.16 5.10
N ALA A 12 4.99 -3.32 6.41
CA ALA A 12 4.15 -4.32 7.06
C ALA A 12 2.66 -4.02 6.84
N LEU A 13 2.27 -2.77 7.05
CA LEU A 13 0.88 -2.35 6.88
C LEU A 13 0.40 -2.54 5.44
N LEU A 14 1.21 -2.11 4.47
CA LEU A 14 0.85 -2.22 3.07
C LEU A 14 0.82 -3.68 2.62
N SER A 15 1.72 -4.51 3.13
CA SER A 15 1.72 -5.94 2.82
C SER A 15 0.48 -6.63 3.39
N LEU A 16 0.10 -6.30 4.62
CA LEU A 16 -1.11 -6.84 5.23
C LEU A 16 -2.36 -6.39 4.48
N GLU A 17 -2.42 -5.12 4.14
CA GLU A 17 -3.53 -4.58 3.37
C GLU A 17 -3.67 -5.32 2.03
N ASN A 18 -2.55 -5.48 1.34
CA ASN A 18 -2.53 -6.15 0.06
C ASN A 18 -2.95 -7.62 0.18
N ALA A 19 -2.45 -8.31 1.21
CA ALA A 19 -2.83 -9.70 1.46
C ALA A 19 -4.32 -9.81 1.75
N ALA A 20 -4.88 -8.87 2.52
CA ALA A 20 -6.31 -8.87 2.82
C ALA A 20 -7.14 -8.66 1.55
N ILE A 21 -6.71 -7.75 0.68
CA ILE A 21 -7.41 -7.51 -0.59
C ILE A 21 -7.37 -8.75 -1.46
N ILE A 22 -6.21 -9.38 -1.59
CA ILE A 22 -6.06 -10.61 -2.39
C ILE A 22 -6.94 -11.71 -1.82
N ALA A 23 -6.93 -11.90 -0.50
CA ALA A 23 -7.76 -12.91 0.14
C ALA A 23 -9.25 -12.65 -0.15
N GLY A 24 -9.68 -11.39 -0.05
CA GLY A 24 -11.06 -11.03 -0.35
C GLY A 24 -11.44 -11.34 -1.79
N LEU A 25 -10.55 -11.08 -2.73
CA LEU A 25 -10.79 -11.36 -4.14
C LEU A 25 -10.87 -12.87 -4.40
N LEU A 26 -10.02 -13.65 -3.75
CA LEU A 26 -10.00 -15.10 -3.94
C LEU A 26 -11.28 -15.76 -3.44
N PHE A 27 -11.95 -15.17 -2.48
CA PHE A 27 -13.22 -15.70 -1.96
C PHE A 27 -14.43 -15.25 -2.75
N ARG A 28 -14.22 -14.45 -3.80
CA ARG A 28 -15.30 -14.00 -4.67
C ARG A 28 -15.34 -14.83 -5.95
N ASP A 29 -16.51 -14.89 -6.55
CA ASP A 29 -16.70 -15.65 -7.79
C ASP A 29 -16.11 -14.96 -9.01
N HIS A 30 -15.82 -13.66 -8.90
CA HIS A 30 -15.32 -12.87 -10.02
C HIS A 30 -13.90 -12.38 -9.75
N THR A 31 -12.93 -13.29 -9.89
CA THR A 31 -11.53 -12.94 -9.70
C THR A 31 -10.90 -12.60 -11.04
N SER A 32 -10.32 -11.40 -11.12
CA SER A 32 -9.57 -10.99 -12.31
C SER A 32 -8.11 -11.38 -12.14
N PHE A 33 -7.58 -12.17 -13.07
CA PHE A 33 -6.16 -12.53 -13.05
C PHE A 33 -5.28 -11.31 -13.27
N VAL A 34 -5.75 -10.35 -14.07
CA VAL A 34 -5.01 -9.10 -14.29
C VAL A 34 -4.90 -8.33 -12.98
N LEU A 35 -6.00 -8.21 -12.25
CA LEU A 35 -6.00 -7.51 -10.98
C LEU A 35 -5.11 -8.19 -9.96
N LEU A 36 -5.17 -9.53 -9.88
CA LEU A 36 -4.30 -10.29 -8.99
C LEU A 36 -2.83 -10.06 -9.34
N GLY A 37 -2.49 -10.07 -10.62
CA GLY A 37 -1.12 -9.80 -11.06
C GLY A 37 -0.65 -8.41 -10.63
N VAL A 38 -1.50 -7.41 -10.79
CA VAL A 38 -1.18 -6.04 -10.37
C VAL A 38 -0.98 -5.98 -8.85
N LEU A 39 -1.86 -6.62 -8.09
CA LEU A 39 -1.73 -6.64 -6.62
C LEU A 39 -0.47 -7.35 -6.16
N LEU A 40 -0.08 -8.43 -6.85
CA LEU A 40 1.13 -9.14 -6.50
C LEU A 40 2.39 -8.29 -6.69
N LEU A 41 2.37 -7.32 -7.61
CA LEU A 41 3.50 -6.41 -7.81
C LEU A 41 3.75 -5.52 -6.60
N LYS A 42 2.76 -5.32 -5.75
CA LYS A 42 2.91 -4.47 -4.57
C LYS A 42 3.90 -5.07 -3.56
N PHE A 43 3.99 -6.40 -3.46
CA PHE A 43 4.91 -7.02 -2.52
C PHE A 43 6.38 -6.71 -2.83
N PRO A 44 6.85 -6.84 -4.09
CA PRO A 44 8.21 -6.41 -4.42
C PRO A 44 8.44 -4.90 -4.16
N LEU A 45 7.41 -4.09 -4.36
CA LEU A 45 7.52 -2.65 -4.07
C LEU A 45 7.69 -2.40 -2.58
N CYS A 46 7.00 -3.16 -1.73
CA CYS A 46 7.19 -3.05 -0.28
C CYS A 46 8.60 -3.48 0.12
N ARG A 47 9.13 -4.51 -0.52
CA ARG A 47 10.51 -4.93 -0.28
C ARG A 47 11.49 -3.83 -0.70
N ALA A 48 11.27 -3.22 -1.86
CA ALA A 48 12.09 -2.12 -2.32
C ALA A 48 12.01 -0.92 -1.38
N LEU A 49 10.84 -0.70 -0.79
CA LEU A 49 10.66 0.34 0.22
C LEU A 49 11.56 0.08 1.43
N LEU A 50 11.66 -1.17 1.86
CA LEU A 50 12.55 -1.54 2.97
C LEU A 50 14.02 -1.28 2.61
N GLN A 51 14.36 -1.28 1.33
CA GLN A 51 15.69 -0.97 0.83
C GLN A 51 15.90 0.52 0.64
N LEU A 52 14.96 1.34 1.09
CA LEU A 52 15.01 2.80 1.04
C LEU A 52 15.14 3.34 -0.39
N ARG A 53 14.40 2.76 -1.32
CA ARG A 53 14.38 3.22 -2.71
C ARG A 53 13.31 4.29 -2.89
N VAL A 54 13.75 5.46 -3.34
CA VAL A 54 12.85 6.61 -3.54
C VAL A 54 11.77 6.29 -4.58
N GLY A 55 12.13 5.59 -5.65
CA GLY A 55 11.16 5.22 -6.67
C GLY A 55 10.04 4.36 -6.11
N ALA A 56 10.38 3.41 -5.24
CA ALA A 56 9.37 2.56 -4.62
C ALA A 56 8.45 3.38 -3.72
N ALA A 57 9.00 4.32 -2.96
CA ALA A 57 8.19 5.20 -2.11
C ALA A 57 7.20 6.01 -2.93
N ALA A 58 7.65 6.60 -4.04
CA ALA A 58 6.78 7.39 -4.90
C ALA A 58 5.66 6.55 -5.49
N ILE A 59 5.99 5.37 -5.99
CA ILE A 59 4.99 4.47 -6.59
C ILE A 59 3.97 4.03 -5.55
N LEU A 60 4.44 3.68 -4.35
CA LEU A 60 3.53 3.23 -3.30
C LEU A 60 2.63 4.34 -2.80
N ILE A 61 3.12 5.58 -2.70
CA ILE A 61 2.27 6.71 -2.33
C ILE A 61 1.17 6.91 -3.37
N LEU A 62 1.54 6.85 -4.64
CA LEU A 62 0.55 6.96 -5.71
C LEU A 62 -0.46 5.81 -5.64
N TRP A 63 0.03 4.59 -5.44
CA TRP A 63 -0.82 3.40 -5.32
C TRP A 63 -1.82 3.56 -4.18
N GLU A 64 -1.36 3.99 -3.00
CA GLU A 64 -2.24 4.17 -1.85
C GLU A 64 -3.22 5.32 -2.06
N SER A 65 -2.82 6.36 -2.77
CA SER A 65 -3.72 7.45 -3.13
C SER A 65 -4.87 6.95 -4.01
N LEU A 66 -4.55 6.09 -4.98
CA LEU A 66 -5.58 5.48 -5.83
C LEU A 66 -6.47 4.54 -5.01
N THR A 67 -5.89 3.81 -4.06
CA THR A 67 -6.64 2.94 -3.17
C THR A 67 -7.63 3.75 -2.34
N MET A 68 -7.22 4.90 -1.82
CA MET A 68 -8.11 5.78 -1.07
C MET A 68 -9.27 6.27 -1.92
N LEU A 69 -8.97 6.65 -3.16
CA LEU A 69 -10.01 7.13 -4.07
C LEU A 69 -11.03 6.04 -4.38
N VAL A 70 -10.54 4.84 -4.68
CA VAL A 70 -11.42 3.70 -4.96
C VAL A 70 -12.28 3.37 -3.74
N ALA A 71 -11.70 3.42 -2.55
CA ALA A 71 -12.45 3.16 -1.32
C ALA A 71 -13.58 4.17 -1.12
N LEU A 72 -13.31 5.45 -1.39
CA LEU A 72 -14.32 6.50 -1.25
C LEU A 72 -15.45 6.30 -2.27
N VAL A 73 -15.09 5.99 -3.52
CA VAL A 73 -16.10 5.80 -4.57
C VAL A 73 -17.00 4.63 -4.25
N ASN A 74 -16.48 3.59 -3.63
CA ASN A 74 -17.22 2.37 -3.33
C ASN A 74 -17.75 2.33 -1.89
N LEU A 75 -17.71 3.45 -1.18
CA LEU A 75 -18.08 3.49 0.23
C LEU A 75 -19.51 2.95 0.48
N SER A 76 -20.42 3.25 -0.41
CA SER A 76 -21.81 2.83 -0.26
C SER A 76 -22.04 1.32 -0.40
N LEU A 77 -21.07 0.60 -1.00
CA LEU A 77 -21.23 -0.83 -1.26
C LEU A 77 -20.86 -1.70 -0.06
N ALA A 78 -19.83 -1.29 0.69
CA ALA A 78 -19.36 -2.06 1.84
C ALA A 78 -18.65 -1.10 2.79
N ALA A 79 -19.41 -0.22 3.43
CA ALA A 79 -18.86 0.90 4.18
C ALA A 79 -17.79 0.51 5.20
N PRO A 80 -17.99 -0.52 6.06
CA PRO A 80 -16.94 -0.84 7.04
C PRO A 80 -15.63 -1.28 6.40
N ALA A 81 -15.69 -2.11 5.34
CA ALA A 81 -14.50 -2.58 4.65
C ALA A 81 -13.81 -1.43 3.91
N GLN A 82 -14.59 -0.57 3.24
CA GLN A 82 -14.03 0.54 2.49
C GLN A 82 -13.42 1.59 3.41
N LEU A 83 -14.04 1.85 4.57
CA LEU A 83 -13.46 2.74 5.56
C LEU A 83 -12.15 2.20 6.12
N ALA A 84 -12.10 0.90 6.40
CA ALA A 84 -10.87 0.26 6.87
C ALA A 84 -9.76 0.38 5.83
N LEU A 85 -10.11 0.16 4.56
CA LEU A 85 -9.15 0.28 3.47
C LEU A 85 -8.65 1.72 3.32
N PHE A 86 -9.55 2.69 3.42
CA PHE A 86 -9.19 4.11 3.35
C PHE A 86 -8.24 4.48 4.48
N VAL A 87 -8.56 4.07 5.71
CA VAL A 87 -7.73 4.39 6.88
C VAL A 87 -6.36 3.73 6.76
N SER A 88 -6.30 2.47 6.34
CA SER A 88 -5.01 1.78 6.21
C SER A 88 -4.15 2.40 5.12
N ALA A 89 -4.74 2.75 3.98
CA ALA A 89 -4.03 3.40 2.89
C ALA A 89 -3.51 4.78 3.32
N SER A 90 -4.33 5.52 4.03
CA SER A 90 -3.95 6.83 4.56
C SER A 90 -2.79 6.72 5.54
N ALA A 91 -2.87 5.75 6.48
CA ALA A 91 -1.80 5.52 7.44
C ALA A 91 -0.52 5.09 6.76
N GLY A 92 -0.62 4.18 5.78
CA GLY A 92 0.55 3.72 5.03
C GLY A 92 1.22 4.85 4.28
N SER A 93 0.45 5.68 3.58
CA SER A 93 0.98 6.84 2.86
C SER A 93 1.67 7.81 3.81
N THR A 94 1.06 8.06 4.97
CA THR A 94 1.63 8.95 5.97
C THR A 94 2.95 8.42 6.49
N LEU A 95 3.02 7.12 6.78
CA LEU A 95 4.26 6.52 7.25
C LEU A 95 5.37 6.62 6.21
N ILE A 96 5.04 6.41 4.93
CA ILE A 96 6.02 6.57 3.85
C ILE A 96 6.48 8.02 3.77
N ALA A 97 5.55 8.97 3.84
CA ALA A 97 5.89 10.38 3.78
C ALA A 97 6.81 10.78 4.92
N LEU A 98 6.54 10.30 6.13
CA LEU A 98 7.38 10.57 7.29
C LEU A 98 8.77 9.93 7.15
N SER A 99 8.88 8.90 6.35
CA SER A 99 10.14 8.18 6.13
C SER A 99 10.98 8.78 5.01
N LEU A 100 10.42 9.70 4.20
CA LEU A 100 11.12 10.23 3.03
C LEU A 100 12.50 10.80 3.35
N PRO A 101 12.74 11.50 4.47
CA PRO A 101 14.08 11.98 4.78
C PRO A 101 15.14 10.89 4.90
N LEU A 102 14.74 9.64 5.10
CA LEU A 102 15.67 8.51 5.20
C LEU A 102 16.10 8.01 3.82
N PHE A 103 15.37 8.37 2.77
CA PHE A 103 15.65 7.89 1.44
C PHE A 103 16.72 8.74 0.78
N SER A 104 17.66 8.07 0.14
CA SER A 104 18.72 8.77 -0.59
C SER A 104 18.21 9.16 -1.98
N PRO A 105 18.32 10.42 -2.37
CA PRO A 105 17.88 10.84 -3.70
C PRO A 105 18.74 10.27 -4.83
N THR A 106 19.89 9.71 -4.52
CA THR A 106 20.82 9.19 -5.53
C THR A 106 20.73 7.68 -5.73
N THR A 107 19.93 6.99 -4.95
CA THR A 107 19.83 5.53 -5.02
C THR A 107 18.43 5.11 -5.41
N ASP A 108 18.20 5.00 -6.67
CA ASP A 108 16.91 4.49 -7.16
C ASP A 108 17.03 3.13 -7.76
#